data_5a7da5614a7d970e9e69c46beb27dc0e
#
_entry.id   5a7da5614a7d970e9e69c46beb27dc0e
#
_cell.length_a   1.000
_cell.length_b   1.000
_cell.length_c   1.000
_cell.angle_alpha   90.00
_cell.angle_beta   90.00
_cell.angle_gamma   90.00
#
_symmetry.space_group_name_H-M   'P 1'
#
loop_
_entity.id
_entity.type
_entity.pdbx_description
1 polymer ?
#
loop_
_entity_poly.entity_id
_entity_poly.type
_entity_poly.pdbx_seq_one_letter_code
_entity_poly.pdbx_strand_id
1 'polypeptide(L)'
;FGDAGEAVLREYGQRIRNDLAALPNVDFVELWGVREPQIDIELSELNMRRYGISFNDVVAAVRQSSLNLPAGTIRADSGDIQIQTRGQAYYEEDFKQIVVSSRADGTEIKIEDVATVIDGFEERNLRTRFNGANAIFLGVRVGKDPDVEATTAAVKNYVEGGSSFLPPGLQLQTWKDFSNMFSGRLALLSKNAFG
;
A
#
# COMPACT_ATOMS: atom_id res chain seq x y z
N PHE A 1 9.72 -1.95 12.30
CA PHE A 1 10.06 -0.61 12.79
C PHE A 1 11.56 -0.39 12.71
N GLY A 2 11.97 0.87 12.61
CA GLY A 2 13.40 1.19 12.57
C GLY A 2 13.68 2.56 11.97
N ASP A 3 14.97 2.80 11.71
CA ASP A 3 15.46 4.03 11.08
C ASP A 3 15.42 3.88 9.54
N ALA A 4 14.20 3.93 9.01
CA ALA A 4 13.96 3.86 7.57
C ALA A 4 12.84 4.79 7.14
N GLY A 5 12.90 5.24 5.89
CA GLY A 5 11.84 6.00 5.26
C GLY A 5 10.57 5.17 5.04
N GLU A 6 9.45 5.85 4.84
CA GLU A 6 8.13 5.22 4.67
C GLU A 6 8.07 4.24 3.48
N ALA A 7 8.72 4.58 2.36
CA ALA A 7 8.77 3.71 1.19
C ALA A 7 9.40 2.35 1.50
N VAL A 8 10.53 2.35 2.20
CA VAL A 8 11.24 1.13 2.61
C VAL A 8 10.40 0.31 3.59
N LEU A 9 9.84 0.97 4.62
CA LEU A 9 8.96 0.31 5.59
C LEU A 9 7.76 -0.35 4.90
N ARG A 10 7.18 0.32 3.91
CA ARG A 10 6.06 -0.19 3.15
C ARG A 10 6.44 -1.39 2.29
N GLU A 11 7.55 -1.32 1.55
CA GLU A 11 8.04 -2.41 0.73
C GLU A 11 8.22 -3.69 1.56
N TYR A 12 8.97 -3.59 2.66
CA TYR A 12 9.15 -4.72 3.57
C TYR A 12 7.85 -5.14 4.25
N GLY A 13 6.99 -4.19 4.60
CA GLY A 13 5.67 -4.49 5.15
C GLY A 13 4.78 -5.29 4.22
N GLN A 14 4.77 -4.96 2.94
CA GLN A 14 4.03 -5.71 1.93
C GLN A 14 4.61 -7.12 1.71
N ARG A 15 5.94 -7.25 1.68
CA ARG A 15 6.61 -8.55 1.61
C ARG A 15 6.23 -9.42 2.80
N ILE A 16 6.40 -8.90 4.01
CA ILE A 16 6.06 -9.61 5.26
C ILE A 16 4.57 -9.96 5.29
N ARG A 17 3.69 -9.07 4.85
CA ARG A 17 2.25 -9.36 4.74
C ARG A 17 1.97 -10.56 3.84
N ASN A 18 2.63 -10.63 2.70
CA ASN A 18 2.46 -11.74 1.75
C ASN A 18 2.99 -13.04 2.33
N ASP A 19 4.15 -12.99 2.97
CA ASP A 19 4.76 -14.17 3.63
C ASP A 19 3.87 -14.69 4.76
N LEU A 20 3.36 -13.80 5.62
CA LEU A 20 2.44 -14.15 6.70
C LEU A 20 1.11 -14.68 6.18
N ALA A 21 0.58 -14.13 5.09
CA ALA A 21 -0.65 -14.60 4.47
C ALA A 21 -0.52 -16.00 3.83
N ALA A 22 0.71 -16.43 3.54
CA ALA A 22 0.99 -17.77 3.04
C ALA A 22 1.14 -18.83 4.16
N LEU A 23 1.14 -18.42 5.43
CA LEU A 23 1.22 -19.34 6.56
C LEU A 23 -0.10 -20.12 6.72
N PRO A 24 -0.04 -21.38 7.18
CA PRO A 24 -1.23 -22.18 7.45
C PRO A 24 -2.18 -21.49 8.43
N ASN A 25 -3.48 -21.60 8.19
CA ASN A 25 -4.56 -21.07 9.02
C ASN A 25 -4.59 -19.54 9.18
N VAL A 26 -3.78 -18.80 8.42
CA VAL A 26 -3.89 -17.35 8.30
C VAL A 26 -4.92 -17.03 7.23
N ASP A 27 -5.99 -16.34 7.62
CA ASP A 27 -7.08 -15.98 6.73
C ASP A 27 -6.80 -14.63 6.06
N PHE A 28 -6.31 -13.69 6.85
CA PHE A 28 -6.07 -12.35 6.39
C PHE A 28 -4.97 -11.64 7.17
N VAL A 29 -4.16 -10.82 6.47
CA VAL A 29 -3.15 -9.98 7.09
C VAL A 29 -3.39 -8.52 6.68
N GLU A 30 -3.68 -7.69 7.66
CA GLU A 30 -3.85 -6.25 7.50
C GLU A 30 -2.52 -5.53 7.71
N LEU A 31 -2.25 -4.54 6.87
CA LEU A 31 -1.10 -3.64 7.01
C LEU A 31 -1.60 -2.27 7.44
N TRP A 32 -1.10 -1.76 8.57
CA TRP A 32 -1.46 -0.45 9.12
C TRP A 32 -0.23 0.42 9.34
N GLY A 33 -0.48 1.74 9.35
CA GLY A 33 0.58 2.71 9.66
C GLY A 33 1.40 3.14 8.45
N VAL A 34 0.96 2.82 7.25
CA VAL A 34 1.48 3.33 5.98
C VAL A 34 0.41 4.14 5.27
N ARG A 35 0.85 5.17 4.56
CA ARG A 35 -0.02 5.91 3.65
C ARG A 35 -0.16 5.13 2.34
N GLU A 36 -1.33 5.27 1.70
CA GLU A 36 -1.52 4.68 0.38
C GLU A 36 -0.62 5.37 -0.65
N PRO A 37 -0.04 4.62 -1.60
CA PRO A 37 0.70 5.22 -2.70
C PRO A 37 -0.24 6.04 -3.56
N GLN A 38 0.25 7.15 -4.05
CA GLN A 38 -0.49 8.06 -4.89
C GLN A 38 0.43 8.59 -5.99
N ILE A 39 -0.08 8.60 -7.21
CA ILE A 39 0.56 9.32 -8.32
C ILE A 39 -0.19 10.64 -8.48
N ASP A 40 0.51 11.73 -8.27
CA ASP A 40 -0.01 13.08 -8.50
C ASP A 40 0.39 13.54 -9.90
N ILE A 41 -0.59 14.05 -10.65
CA ILE A 41 -0.39 14.62 -11.99
C ILE A 41 -0.69 16.11 -11.92
N GLU A 42 0.36 16.91 -11.77
CA GLU A 42 0.27 18.37 -11.68
C GLU A 42 0.30 18.98 -13.08
N LEU A 43 -0.85 19.52 -13.51
CA LEU A 43 -0.99 20.07 -14.85
C LEU A 43 -0.36 21.45 -14.98
N SER A 44 0.40 21.65 -16.07
CA SER A 44 0.94 22.95 -16.46
C SER A 44 -0.04 23.68 -17.38
N GLU A 45 -0.71 24.72 -16.87
CA GLU A 45 -1.64 25.52 -17.67
C GLU A 45 -0.96 26.12 -18.90
N LEU A 46 0.31 26.55 -18.77
CA LEU A 46 1.10 27.10 -19.86
C LEU A 46 1.30 26.07 -20.98
N ASN A 47 1.67 24.85 -20.62
CA ASN A 47 1.90 23.78 -21.59
C ASN A 47 0.59 23.29 -22.20
N MET A 48 -0.47 23.15 -21.41
CA MET A 48 -1.79 22.80 -21.95
C MET A 48 -2.25 23.79 -23.00
N ARG A 49 -2.13 25.10 -22.75
CA ARG A 49 -2.44 26.15 -23.75
C ARG A 49 -1.54 26.05 -24.97
N ARG A 50 -0.25 25.84 -24.79
CA ARG A 50 0.73 25.71 -25.90
C ARG A 50 0.41 24.54 -26.83
N TYR A 51 -0.01 23.42 -26.27
CA TYR A 51 -0.34 22.22 -27.03
C TYR A 51 -1.81 22.14 -27.45
N GLY A 52 -2.67 23.04 -26.96
CA GLY A 52 -4.11 23.05 -27.22
C GLY A 52 -4.85 21.90 -26.55
N ILE A 53 -4.34 21.44 -25.40
CA ILE A 53 -4.90 20.34 -24.60
C ILE A 53 -5.75 20.94 -23.48
N SER A 54 -6.95 20.39 -23.31
CA SER A 54 -7.82 20.74 -22.19
C SER A 54 -7.63 19.81 -20.99
N PHE A 55 -8.07 20.24 -19.82
CA PHE A 55 -8.13 19.38 -18.63
C PHE A 55 -8.88 18.07 -18.89
N ASN A 56 -10.01 18.17 -19.58
CA ASN A 56 -10.83 16.99 -19.87
C ASN A 56 -10.13 16.00 -20.80
N ASP A 57 -9.27 16.43 -21.71
CA ASP A 57 -8.48 15.54 -22.57
C ASP A 57 -7.50 14.72 -21.73
N VAL A 58 -6.82 15.36 -20.77
CA VAL A 58 -5.92 14.66 -19.84
C VAL A 58 -6.70 13.67 -18.98
N VAL A 59 -7.83 14.09 -18.39
CA VAL A 59 -8.69 13.21 -17.59
C VAL A 59 -9.17 12.02 -18.41
N ALA A 60 -9.59 12.24 -19.65
CA ALA A 60 -10.06 11.17 -20.53
C ALA A 60 -8.93 10.19 -20.86
N ALA A 61 -7.73 10.69 -21.20
CA ALA A 61 -6.57 9.86 -21.51
C ALA A 61 -6.16 9.00 -20.31
N VAL A 62 -6.07 9.60 -19.13
CA VAL A 62 -5.74 8.85 -17.90
C VAL A 62 -6.81 7.82 -17.57
N ARG A 63 -8.09 8.15 -17.66
CA ARG A 63 -9.19 7.19 -17.44
C ARG A 63 -9.16 6.03 -18.43
N GLN A 64 -8.93 6.30 -19.71
CA GLN A 64 -8.87 5.27 -20.74
C GLN A 64 -7.68 4.34 -20.52
N SER A 65 -6.53 4.90 -20.14
CA SER A 65 -5.36 4.10 -19.78
C SER A 65 -5.56 3.35 -18.46
N SER A 66 -6.28 3.94 -17.50
CA SER A 66 -6.57 3.36 -16.17
C SER A 66 -7.61 2.24 -16.17
N LEU A 67 -8.35 2.03 -17.26
CA LEU A 67 -9.09 0.76 -17.45
C LEU A 67 -8.13 -0.42 -17.58
N ASN A 68 -6.88 -0.15 -17.99
CA ASN A 68 -5.78 -1.11 -18.04
C ASN A 68 -4.75 -0.88 -16.90
N LEU A 69 -4.78 0.28 -16.26
CA LEU A 69 -3.85 0.75 -15.21
C LEU A 69 -4.66 1.35 -14.05
N PRO A 70 -4.85 0.61 -13.01
CA PRO A 70 -5.65 1.07 -11.89
C PRO A 70 -4.85 1.75 -10.77
N ALA A 71 -4.48 3.01 -10.84
CA ALA A 71 -4.16 3.88 -9.69
C ALA A 71 -3.71 5.30 -10.06
N GLY A 72 -4.29 6.32 -9.44
CA GLY A 72 -3.78 7.69 -9.51
C GLY A 72 -4.77 8.76 -9.05
N THR A 73 -4.25 9.94 -8.73
CA THR A 73 -5.04 11.16 -8.50
C THR A 73 -4.63 12.22 -9.50
N ILE A 74 -5.60 12.87 -10.14
CA ILE A 74 -5.37 14.02 -11.01
C ILE A 74 -5.66 15.27 -10.19
N ARG A 75 -4.66 16.13 -10.00
CA ARG A 75 -4.82 17.43 -9.35
C ARG A 75 -4.83 18.53 -10.39
N ALA A 76 -5.77 19.45 -10.24
CA ALA A 76 -5.81 20.73 -10.96
C ALA A 76 -6.38 21.80 -10.04
N ASP A 77 -6.08 23.07 -10.31
CA ASP A 77 -6.66 24.21 -9.59
C ASP A 77 -8.21 24.23 -9.62
N SER A 78 -8.81 23.45 -10.52
CA SER A 78 -10.27 23.30 -10.69
C SER A 78 -10.87 22.06 -10.00
N GLY A 79 -10.09 21.24 -9.29
CA GLY A 79 -10.56 20.07 -8.51
C GLY A 79 -9.68 18.82 -8.63
N ASP A 80 -9.77 17.96 -7.63
CA ASP A 80 -9.04 16.69 -7.55
C ASP A 80 -9.92 15.53 -8.02
N ILE A 81 -9.37 14.65 -8.85
CA ILE A 81 -10.02 13.39 -9.24
C ILE A 81 -9.19 12.24 -8.73
N GLN A 82 -9.74 11.47 -7.80
CA GLN A 82 -9.08 10.30 -7.21
C GLN A 82 -9.38 9.03 -8.03
N ILE A 83 -8.32 8.32 -8.43
CA ILE A 83 -8.41 7.02 -9.09
C ILE A 83 -7.78 6.00 -8.15
N GLN A 84 -8.60 5.11 -7.58
CA GLN A 84 -8.10 4.06 -6.68
C GLN A 84 -7.98 2.73 -7.38
N THR A 85 -6.84 2.04 -7.16
CA THR A 85 -6.75 0.62 -7.43
C THR A 85 -6.06 -0.17 -6.36
N ARG A 86 -6.53 -1.40 -6.24
CA ARG A 86 -5.96 -2.39 -5.35
C ARG A 86 -5.06 -3.34 -6.15
N GLY A 87 -3.74 -3.28 -5.90
CA GLY A 87 -2.93 -4.45 -6.05
C GLY A 87 -1.89 -4.54 -7.15
N GLN A 88 -1.62 -3.48 -7.92
CA GLN A 88 -0.47 -3.50 -8.84
C GLN A 88 0.40 -2.26 -8.65
N ALA A 89 1.73 -2.43 -8.69
CA ALA A 89 2.68 -1.34 -8.64
C ALA A 89 2.78 -0.72 -10.04
N TYR A 90 2.26 0.49 -10.17
CA TYR A 90 2.50 1.32 -11.34
C TYR A 90 3.54 2.37 -10.99
N TYR A 91 4.39 2.66 -11.96
CA TYR A 91 5.48 3.58 -11.79
C TYR A 91 5.11 4.94 -12.39
N GLU A 92 5.64 6.00 -11.84
CA GLU A 92 5.60 7.37 -12.37
C GLU A 92 5.80 7.39 -13.90
N GLU A 93 6.72 6.55 -14.40
CA GLU A 93 7.07 6.48 -15.79
C GLU A 93 5.93 5.99 -16.70
N ASP A 94 5.09 5.08 -16.22
CA ASP A 94 3.95 4.57 -16.97
C ASP A 94 2.92 5.68 -17.23
N PHE A 95 2.71 6.55 -16.23
CA PHE A 95 1.82 7.69 -16.37
C PHE A 95 2.37 8.78 -17.29
N LYS A 96 3.67 9.03 -17.27
CA LYS A 96 4.32 10.01 -18.15
C LYS A 96 4.10 9.67 -19.62
N GLN A 97 4.12 8.40 -19.97
CA GLN A 97 4.02 7.91 -21.35
C GLN A 97 2.59 7.83 -21.87
N ILE A 98 1.56 8.12 -21.08
CA ILE A 98 0.16 8.14 -21.54
C ILE A 98 0.00 9.20 -22.62
N VAL A 99 -0.50 8.80 -23.79
CA VAL A 99 -0.77 9.70 -24.91
C VAL A 99 -2.10 10.42 -24.66
N VAL A 100 -2.05 11.74 -24.57
CA VAL A 100 -3.22 12.62 -24.39
C VAL A 100 -3.86 12.97 -25.73
N SER A 101 -3.04 13.20 -26.77
CA SER A 101 -3.51 13.54 -28.09
C SER A 101 -2.50 13.14 -29.17
N SER A 102 -3.00 12.72 -30.32
CA SER A 102 -2.18 12.47 -31.51
C SER A 102 -2.55 13.45 -32.62
N ARG A 103 -1.56 14.08 -33.23
CA ARG A 103 -1.74 15.04 -34.32
C ARG A 103 -1.72 14.35 -35.67
N ALA A 104 -2.24 15.04 -36.70
CA ALA A 104 -2.26 14.50 -38.08
C ALA A 104 -0.87 14.28 -38.69
N ASP A 105 0.15 14.94 -38.16
CA ASP A 105 1.57 14.76 -38.56
C ASP A 105 2.25 13.57 -37.86
N GLY A 106 1.52 12.83 -37.01
CA GLY A 106 2.04 11.71 -36.24
C GLY A 106 2.68 12.09 -34.89
N THR A 107 2.70 13.38 -34.54
CA THR A 107 3.21 13.83 -33.24
C THR A 107 2.24 13.42 -32.14
N GLU A 108 2.73 12.74 -31.12
CA GLU A 108 1.98 12.39 -29.93
C GLU A 108 2.31 13.40 -28.80
N ILE A 109 1.29 13.88 -28.11
CA ILE A 109 1.40 14.69 -26.93
C ILE A 109 1.10 13.80 -25.73
N LYS A 110 2.06 13.65 -24.85
CA LYS A 110 2.00 12.79 -23.68
C LYS A 110 1.72 13.60 -22.40
N ILE A 111 1.43 12.88 -21.32
CA ILE A 111 1.26 13.51 -19.99
C ILE A 111 2.50 14.31 -19.60
N GLU A 112 3.71 13.79 -19.83
CA GLU A 112 4.97 14.48 -19.52
C GLU A 112 5.15 15.82 -20.22
N ASP A 113 4.50 16.05 -21.37
CA ASP A 113 4.56 17.31 -22.11
C ASP A 113 3.69 18.40 -21.47
N VAL A 114 2.63 18.01 -20.75
CA VAL A 114 1.60 18.94 -20.23
C VAL A 114 1.49 18.91 -18.70
N ALA A 115 2.17 18.00 -18.04
CA ALA A 115 2.10 17.80 -16.59
C ALA A 115 3.44 17.36 -15.99
N THR A 116 3.57 17.55 -14.68
CA THR A 116 4.58 16.88 -13.86
C THR A 116 3.92 15.70 -13.16
N VAL A 117 4.51 14.52 -13.29
CA VAL A 117 4.05 13.31 -12.59
C VAL A 117 4.93 13.10 -11.37
N ILE A 118 4.32 12.91 -10.21
CA ILE A 118 5.02 12.76 -8.93
C ILE A 118 4.56 11.46 -8.27
N ASP A 119 5.49 10.55 -8.02
CA ASP A 119 5.24 9.37 -7.18
C ASP A 119 5.35 9.77 -5.72
N GLY A 120 4.28 9.63 -5.00
CA GLY A 120 4.16 10.07 -3.62
C GLY A 120 3.25 9.19 -2.78
N PHE A 121 2.78 9.77 -1.70
CA PHE A 121 1.84 9.14 -0.78
C PHE A 121 0.68 10.09 -0.53
N GLU A 122 -0.50 9.51 -0.31
CA GLU A 122 -1.68 10.24 0.09
C GLU A 122 -1.36 11.27 1.20
N GLU A 123 -1.82 12.51 1.05
CA GLU A 123 -1.64 13.56 2.06
C GLU A 123 -2.48 13.27 3.30
N ARG A 124 -1.97 12.40 4.14
CA ARG A 124 -2.50 12.17 5.49
C ARG A 124 -1.41 12.42 6.51
N ASN A 125 -1.76 13.09 7.60
CA ASN A 125 -0.90 13.22 8.79
C ASN A 125 -0.85 11.90 9.58
N LEU A 126 -0.49 10.82 8.90
CA LEU A 126 -0.32 9.51 9.52
C LEU A 126 1.15 9.33 9.89
N ARG A 127 1.43 9.30 11.19
CA ARG A 127 2.76 8.98 11.72
C ARG A 127 2.62 7.83 12.70
N THR A 128 3.12 6.69 12.34
CA THR A 128 3.12 5.52 13.20
C THR A 128 4.50 5.29 13.75
N ARG A 129 4.60 5.17 15.07
CA ARG A 129 5.88 4.97 15.77
C ARG A 129 5.79 3.83 16.76
N PHE A 130 6.88 3.10 16.90
CA PHE A 130 7.08 2.10 17.92
C PHE A 130 8.47 2.27 18.53
N ASN A 131 8.55 2.35 19.85
CA ASN A 131 9.80 2.64 20.59
C ASN A 131 10.55 3.88 20.06
N GLY A 132 9.81 4.92 19.63
CA GLY A 132 10.39 6.16 19.10
C GLY A 132 10.85 6.13 17.65
N ALA A 133 10.93 4.96 17.01
CA ALA A 133 11.28 4.80 15.59
C ALA A 133 10.03 4.75 14.71
N ASN A 134 10.18 5.00 13.41
CA ASN A 134 9.11 4.83 12.46
C ASN A 134 8.68 3.36 12.42
N ALA A 135 7.37 3.11 12.33
CA ALA A 135 6.83 1.76 12.41
C ALA A 135 5.63 1.57 11.49
N ILE A 136 5.43 0.33 11.11
CA ILE A 136 4.20 -0.18 10.52
C ILE A 136 3.71 -1.37 11.35
N PHE A 137 2.43 -1.68 11.30
CA PHE A 137 1.85 -2.80 12.01
C PHE A 137 1.20 -3.78 11.04
N LEU A 138 1.39 -5.05 11.34
CA LEU A 138 0.74 -6.15 10.62
C LEU A 138 -0.19 -6.88 11.59
N GLY A 139 -1.47 -6.90 11.29
CA GLY A 139 -2.48 -7.62 12.05
C GLY A 139 -2.82 -8.93 11.40
N VAL A 140 -2.41 -10.04 12.02
CA VAL A 140 -2.71 -11.39 11.53
C VAL A 140 -4.06 -11.84 12.08
N ARG A 141 -4.97 -12.24 11.22
CA ARG A 141 -6.28 -12.79 11.57
C ARG A 141 -6.36 -14.25 11.17
N VAL A 142 -6.90 -15.05 12.07
CA VAL A 142 -7.15 -16.48 11.87
C VAL A 142 -8.57 -16.73 11.38
N GLY A 143 -8.76 -17.78 10.60
CA GLY A 143 -10.04 -18.14 9.98
C GLY A 143 -11.10 -18.69 10.93
N LYS A 144 -12.15 -19.30 10.36
CA LYS A 144 -13.36 -19.73 11.11
C LYS A 144 -13.16 -20.96 11.98
N ASP A 145 -12.17 -21.80 11.66
CA ASP A 145 -11.83 -23.02 12.43
C ASP A 145 -10.33 -23.01 12.72
N PRO A 146 -9.88 -22.10 13.60
CA PRO A 146 -8.47 -21.81 13.74
C PRO A 146 -7.81 -22.75 14.74
N ASP A 147 -6.71 -23.36 14.35
CA ASP A 147 -5.68 -23.74 15.30
C ASP A 147 -4.90 -22.49 15.70
N VAL A 148 -5.42 -21.74 16.66
CA VAL A 148 -4.87 -20.48 17.13
C VAL A 148 -3.44 -20.66 17.68
N GLU A 149 -3.17 -21.79 18.33
CA GLU A 149 -1.85 -22.08 18.91
C GLU A 149 -0.82 -22.34 17.81
N ALA A 150 -1.14 -23.19 16.84
CA ALA A 150 -0.25 -23.47 15.71
C ALA A 150 0.00 -22.23 14.86
N THR A 151 -1.04 -21.43 14.58
CA THR A 151 -0.89 -20.17 13.82
C THR A 151 -0.01 -19.17 14.57
N THR A 152 -0.24 -19.02 15.89
CA THR A 152 0.57 -18.12 16.71
C THR A 152 2.03 -18.56 16.76
N ALA A 153 2.28 -19.86 16.88
CA ALA A 153 3.64 -20.40 16.83
C ALA A 153 4.31 -20.15 15.47
N ALA A 154 3.60 -20.37 14.36
CA ALA A 154 4.11 -20.10 13.03
C ALA A 154 4.47 -18.64 12.82
N VAL A 155 3.61 -17.70 13.27
CA VAL A 155 3.88 -16.25 13.20
C VAL A 155 5.10 -15.89 14.06
N LYS A 156 5.20 -16.39 15.29
CA LYS A 156 6.36 -16.14 16.16
C LYS A 156 7.67 -16.65 15.56
N ASN A 157 7.67 -17.85 15.01
CA ASN A 157 8.85 -18.42 14.33
C ASN A 157 9.26 -17.53 13.13
N TYR A 158 8.30 -17.05 12.35
CA TYR A 158 8.56 -16.12 11.25
C TYR A 158 9.18 -14.80 11.77
N VAL A 159 8.66 -14.24 12.85
CA VAL A 159 9.17 -13.00 13.45
C VAL A 159 10.59 -13.20 14.00
N GLU A 160 10.87 -14.32 14.66
CA GLU A 160 12.22 -14.66 15.17
C GLU A 160 13.23 -14.82 14.04
N GLY A 161 12.82 -15.36 12.89
CA GLY A 161 13.62 -15.44 11.67
C GLY A 161 13.81 -14.11 10.93
N GLY A 162 13.06 -13.07 11.31
CA GLY A 162 13.00 -11.78 10.60
C GLY A 162 14.34 -11.08 10.43
N SER A 163 15.27 -11.25 11.34
CA SER A 163 16.60 -10.65 11.27
C SER A 163 17.44 -11.13 10.07
N SER A 164 17.08 -12.24 9.46
CA SER A 164 17.83 -12.83 8.34
C SER A 164 17.53 -12.19 6.98
N PHE A 165 16.36 -11.52 6.83
CA PHE A 165 15.92 -10.95 5.56
C PHE A 165 15.65 -9.45 5.63
N LEU A 166 15.67 -8.86 6.83
CA LEU A 166 15.51 -7.41 7.00
C LEU A 166 16.84 -6.67 6.78
N PRO A 167 16.82 -5.49 6.18
CA PRO A 167 18.01 -4.67 6.05
C PRO A 167 18.46 -4.15 7.43
N PRO A 168 19.75 -3.79 7.55
CA PRO A 168 20.27 -3.15 8.76
C PRO A 168 19.42 -1.94 9.16
N GLY A 169 19.10 -1.82 10.44
CA GLY A 169 18.30 -0.72 10.98
C GLY A 169 16.78 -1.01 11.04
N LEU A 170 16.29 -2.07 10.41
CA LEU A 170 14.92 -2.53 10.57
C LEU A 170 14.82 -3.71 11.51
N GLN A 171 13.75 -3.74 12.28
CA GLN A 171 13.43 -4.80 13.24
C GLN A 171 11.98 -5.27 13.08
N LEU A 172 11.77 -6.56 13.28
CA LEU A 172 10.45 -7.18 13.36
C LEU A 172 10.23 -7.68 14.78
N GLN A 173 9.06 -7.38 15.35
CA GLN A 173 8.74 -7.77 16.72
C GLN A 173 7.25 -8.00 16.88
N THR A 174 6.88 -8.99 17.67
CA THR A 174 5.50 -9.18 18.12
C THR A 174 5.15 -8.11 19.16
N TRP A 175 4.07 -7.37 18.93
CA TRP A 175 3.61 -6.32 19.85
C TRP A 175 2.48 -6.78 20.75
N LYS A 176 1.40 -7.34 20.19
CA LYS A 176 0.23 -7.85 20.93
C LYS A 176 -0.07 -9.28 20.52
N ASP A 177 -0.17 -10.15 21.50
CA ASP A 177 -0.58 -11.53 21.34
C ASP A 177 -1.89 -11.75 22.09
N PHE A 178 -2.96 -11.88 21.34
CA PHE A 178 -4.30 -12.14 21.88
C PHE A 178 -4.61 -13.63 22.01
N SER A 179 -3.73 -14.53 21.57
CA SER A 179 -3.95 -15.98 21.65
C SER A 179 -4.10 -16.46 23.09
N ASN A 180 -3.33 -15.92 24.01
CA ASN A 180 -3.42 -16.25 25.44
C ASN A 180 -4.81 -15.94 26.04
N MET A 181 -5.45 -14.86 25.59
CA MET A 181 -6.80 -14.51 26.03
C MET A 181 -7.82 -15.51 25.49
N PHE A 182 -7.64 -15.99 24.26
CA PHE A 182 -8.52 -16.97 23.65
C PHE A 182 -8.38 -18.33 24.33
N SER A 183 -7.15 -18.83 24.53
CA SER A 183 -6.87 -20.10 25.21
C SER A 183 -7.38 -20.10 26.65
N GLY A 184 -7.25 -18.98 27.37
CA GLY A 184 -7.80 -18.83 28.72
C GLY A 184 -9.33 -18.90 28.77
N ARG A 185 -10.02 -18.33 27.77
CA ARG A 185 -11.49 -18.43 27.67
C ARG A 185 -11.97 -19.84 27.32
N LEU A 186 -11.28 -20.52 26.41
CA LEU A 186 -11.57 -21.93 26.08
C LEU A 186 -11.40 -22.85 27.28
N ALA A 187 -10.32 -22.68 28.03
CA ALA A 187 -10.05 -23.45 29.26
C ALA A 187 -11.16 -23.25 30.31
N LEU A 188 -11.65 -22.01 30.47
CA LEU A 188 -12.76 -21.70 31.36
C LEU A 188 -14.07 -22.33 30.90
N LEU A 189 -14.36 -22.28 29.59
CA LEU A 189 -15.58 -22.88 29.02
C LEU A 189 -15.55 -24.39 29.16
N SER A 190 -14.42 -25.05 28.86
CA SER A 190 -14.29 -26.49 29.01
C SER A 190 -14.42 -26.95 30.47
N LYS A 191 -13.84 -26.20 31.42
CA LYS A 191 -13.98 -26.48 32.84
C LYS A 191 -15.42 -26.33 33.33
N ASN A 192 -16.19 -25.37 32.79
CA ASN A 192 -17.59 -25.17 33.19
C ASN A 192 -18.54 -26.10 32.47
N ALA A 193 -18.17 -26.73 31.35
CA ALA A 193 -18.98 -27.66 30.60
C ALA A 193 -18.84 -29.11 31.08
N PHE A 194 -17.70 -29.46 31.71
CA PHE A 194 -17.40 -30.82 32.17
C PHE A 194 -17.11 -30.93 33.69
N GLY A 195 -17.30 -29.84 34.44
CA GLY A 195 -17.27 -29.81 35.91
C GLY A 195 -18.66 -29.60 36.45
#